data_bd80ee139c157900beb266ec4257aef0
#
_entry.id   bd80ee139c157900beb266ec4257aef0
#
_cell.length_a   1.000
_cell.length_b   1.000
_cell.length_c   1.000
_cell.angle_alpha   90.00
_cell.angle_beta   90.00
_cell.angle_gamma   90.00
#
_symmetry.space_group_name_H-M   'P 1'
#
loop_
_entity.id
_entity.type
_entity.pdbx_description
1 polymer ?
#
loop_
_entity_poly.entity_id
_entity_poly.type
_entity_poly.pdbx_seq_one_letter_code
_entity_poly.pdbx_strand_id
1 'polypeptide(L)'
;MMRKLLAACLLLAACSNEPAPPTTTAAEKATTPPPSAQQARQLIESSSAFGEHEFTNAAVSLPVSGAVMSEPLKQQAQQLAAAGWITFDPTGDIMLNDKSRADKRFLLRENGLIDIVPLAKKQMNDVTAVRPNDDGTLAAEFTWKWIPNEVGSIFTSGIVHERFAMTNQATATLMWDGTSWTVLKVDAR
;
A
#
# COMPACT_ATOMS: atom_id res chain seq x y z
N MET A 1 22.03 92.48 45.59
CA MET A 1 22.95 93.05 44.58
C MET A 1 23.38 91.94 43.58
N MET A 2 23.12 92.23 42.28
CA MET A 2 23.96 91.80 41.13
C MET A 2 24.10 90.25 40.95
N ARG A 3 23.97 89.74 39.84
CA ARG A 3 23.76 89.99 38.41
C ARG A 3 23.70 88.63 37.73
N LYS A 4 22.66 88.39 37.00
CA LYS A 4 22.54 87.75 35.68
C LYS A 4 23.79 87.12 35.09
N LEU A 5 23.68 85.89 34.58
CA LEU A 5 24.19 85.52 33.25
C LEU A 5 23.50 84.30 32.74
N LEU A 6 22.78 84.44 31.61
CA LEU A 6 22.23 83.37 30.82
C LEU A 6 23.38 82.68 30.10
N ALA A 7 23.30 81.34 30.05
CA ALA A 7 24.05 80.56 29.03
C ALA A 7 23.04 79.62 28.38
N ALA A 8 22.78 79.92 27.11
CA ALA A 8 21.97 79.11 26.25
C ALA A 8 22.83 77.96 25.69
N CYS A 9 22.50 76.70 26.04
CA CYS A 9 23.06 75.53 25.34
C CYS A 9 22.05 75.06 24.30
N LEU A 10 22.41 75.27 23.04
CA LEU A 10 21.75 74.59 21.89
C LEU A 10 22.13 73.12 21.94
N LEU A 11 21.12 72.25 22.19
CA LEU A 11 21.26 70.84 21.96
C LEU A 11 20.81 70.54 20.52
N LEU A 12 21.74 70.21 19.66
CA LEU A 12 21.55 69.62 18.34
C LEU A 12 21.07 68.19 18.55
N ALA A 13 19.82 67.96 18.29
CA ALA A 13 19.27 66.60 18.20
C ALA A 13 19.69 66.00 16.85
N ALA A 14 20.71 65.17 16.85
CA ALA A 14 21.05 64.32 15.73
C ALA A 14 20.02 63.20 15.64
N CYS A 15 19.09 63.28 14.68
CA CYS A 15 18.23 62.15 14.31
C CYS A 15 19.11 61.09 13.60
N SER A 16 19.52 60.08 14.33
CA SER A 16 20.05 58.84 13.76
C SER A 16 18.89 58.09 13.17
N ASN A 17 18.72 58.16 11.85
CA ASN A 17 17.91 57.22 11.09
C ASN A 17 18.69 55.89 11.03
N GLU A 18 18.53 55.07 12.02
CA GLU A 18 18.96 53.65 11.98
C GLU A 18 17.95 52.90 11.13
N PRO A 19 18.39 52.33 9.98
CA PRO A 19 17.47 51.51 9.19
C PRO A 19 17.06 50.31 10.03
N ALA A 20 15.75 50.17 10.28
CA ALA A 20 15.20 49.00 10.92
C ALA A 20 15.71 47.71 10.24
N PRO A 21 16.15 46.68 11.00
CA PRO A 21 16.58 45.44 10.39
C PRO A 21 15.43 44.87 9.54
N PRO A 22 15.72 44.32 8.36
CA PRO A 22 14.69 43.72 7.54
C PRO A 22 13.98 42.68 8.34
N THR A 23 12.70 42.88 8.62
CA THR A 23 11.83 41.89 9.17
C THR A 23 11.81 40.74 8.17
N THR A 24 12.61 39.73 8.44
CA THR A 24 12.56 38.46 7.71
C THR A 24 11.15 37.90 7.95
N THR A 25 10.24 38.23 7.06
CA THR A 25 8.95 37.57 7.00
C THR A 25 9.29 36.12 6.75
N ALA A 26 9.21 35.28 7.80
CA ALA A 26 9.27 33.85 7.67
C ALA A 26 8.21 33.50 6.62
N ALA A 27 8.69 33.08 5.46
CA ALA A 27 7.79 32.61 4.41
C ALA A 27 6.90 31.55 5.04
N GLU A 28 5.63 31.91 5.21
CA GLU A 28 4.60 31.01 5.70
C GLU A 28 4.61 29.84 4.74
N LYS A 29 5.14 28.69 5.21
CA LYS A 29 5.26 27.47 4.44
C LYS A 29 3.82 27.11 4.08
N ALA A 30 3.44 27.37 2.84
CA ALA A 30 2.11 27.08 2.34
C ALA A 30 1.83 25.59 2.63
N THR A 31 1.07 25.34 3.69
CA THR A 31 0.72 23.99 4.13
C THR A 31 -0.32 23.50 3.14
N THR A 32 0.12 22.69 2.19
CA THR A 32 -0.81 22.01 1.27
C THR A 32 -1.80 21.21 2.11
N PRO A 33 -3.11 21.39 1.91
CA PRO A 33 -4.09 20.66 2.68
C PRO A 33 -3.91 19.15 2.47
N PRO A 34 -4.03 18.35 3.54
CA PRO A 34 -3.98 16.91 3.42
C PRO A 34 -5.08 16.40 2.49
N PRO A 35 -4.85 15.31 1.75
CA PRO A 35 -5.88 14.71 0.91
C PRO A 35 -7.03 14.20 1.77
N SER A 36 -8.25 14.34 1.27
CA SER A 36 -9.41 13.68 1.86
C SER A 36 -9.25 12.15 1.82
N ALA A 37 -10.03 11.42 2.61
CA ALA A 37 -10.02 9.95 2.58
C ALA A 37 -10.26 9.39 1.16
N GLN A 38 -11.17 10.01 0.39
CA GLN A 38 -11.45 9.62 -0.99
C GLN A 38 -10.26 9.86 -1.92
N GLN A 39 -9.56 10.99 -1.79
CA GLN A 39 -8.36 11.29 -2.57
C GLN A 39 -7.22 10.35 -2.19
N ALA A 40 -7.01 10.11 -0.89
CA ALA A 40 -6.02 9.14 -0.42
C ALA A 40 -6.31 7.73 -0.96
N ARG A 41 -7.59 7.30 -0.98
CA ARG A 41 -8.00 6.04 -1.60
C ARG A 41 -7.59 5.95 -3.07
N GLN A 42 -7.91 6.96 -3.88
CA GLN A 42 -7.56 6.99 -5.30
C GLN A 42 -6.05 6.93 -5.51
N LEU A 43 -5.27 7.67 -4.72
CA LEU A 43 -3.80 7.65 -4.77
C LEU A 43 -3.26 6.25 -4.48
N ILE A 44 -3.76 5.60 -3.42
CA ILE A 44 -3.30 4.28 -3.02
C ILE A 44 -3.69 3.22 -4.06
N GLU A 45 -4.95 3.18 -4.52
CA GLU A 45 -5.43 2.22 -5.51
C GLU A 45 -4.70 2.32 -6.86
N SER A 46 -4.24 3.52 -7.23
CA SER A 46 -3.48 3.74 -8.47
C SER A 46 -1.97 3.51 -8.31
N SER A 47 -1.47 3.30 -7.09
CA SER A 47 -0.05 3.13 -6.84
C SER A 47 0.44 1.70 -7.12
N SER A 48 1.64 1.56 -7.68
CA SER A 48 2.31 0.27 -7.81
C SER A 48 2.53 -0.40 -6.46
N ALA A 49 2.81 0.39 -5.41
CA ALA A 49 3.05 -0.11 -4.06
C ALA A 49 1.84 -0.86 -3.47
N PHE A 50 0.61 -0.53 -3.85
CA PHE A 50 -0.57 -1.29 -3.45
C PHE A 50 -0.70 -2.60 -4.24
N GLY A 51 -0.33 -2.60 -5.54
CA GLY A 51 -0.41 -3.76 -6.42
C GLY A 51 0.72 -4.80 -6.25
N GLU A 52 1.92 -4.38 -5.85
CA GLU A 52 3.14 -5.22 -5.86
C GLU A 52 3.05 -6.53 -5.06
N HIS A 53 2.17 -6.62 -4.07
CA HIS A 53 1.98 -7.83 -3.26
C HIS A 53 0.93 -8.81 -3.81
N GLU A 54 0.36 -8.58 -4.98
CA GLU A 54 -0.71 -9.44 -5.51
C GLU A 54 -0.24 -10.86 -5.81
N PHE A 55 0.97 -11.01 -6.34
CA PHE A 55 1.40 -12.29 -6.88
C PHE A 55 1.84 -13.30 -5.82
N THR A 56 2.43 -12.87 -4.72
CA THR A 56 2.96 -13.79 -3.70
C THR A 56 1.88 -14.31 -2.74
N ASN A 57 0.86 -13.49 -2.44
CA ASN A 57 -0.16 -13.82 -1.44
C ASN A 57 -1.48 -14.36 -2.03
N ALA A 58 -1.70 -14.19 -3.34
CA ALA A 58 -2.84 -14.74 -4.06
C ALA A 58 -2.43 -15.91 -4.97
N ALA A 59 -1.60 -16.80 -4.45
CA ALA A 59 -1.07 -17.95 -5.16
C ALA A 59 -1.23 -19.24 -4.37
N VAL A 60 -1.24 -20.34 -5.09
CA VAL A 60 -1.08 -21.70 -4.57
C VAL A 60 0.02 -22.38 -5.37
N SER A 61 0.91 -23.10 -4.67
CA SER A 61 1.93 -23.98 -5.27
C SER A 61 1.65 -25.39 -4.85
N LEU A 62 1.40 -26.27 -5.81
CA LEU A 62 1.11 -27.67 -5.60
C LEU A 62 2.26 -28.53 -6.15
N PRO A 63 2.81 -29.49 -5.39
CA PRO A 63 3.71 -30.46 -5.97
C PRO A 63 2.96 -31.33 -6.97
N VAL A 64 3.60 -31.63 -8.11
CA VAL A 64 3.04 -32.58 -9.10
C VAL A 64 2.86 -33.93 -8.47
N SER A 65 3.85 -34.42 -7.70
CA SER A 65 3.79 -35.72 -7.06
C SER A 65 2.87 -35.72 -5.85
N GLY A 66 1.84 -36.55 -5.91
CA GLY A 66 0.90 -36.76 -4.81
C GLY A 66 1.54 -37.36 -3.55
N ALA A 67 2.64 -38.09 -3.71
CA ALA A 67 3.35 -38.73 -2.59
C ALA A 67 3.98 -37.74 -1.60
N VAL A 68 4.30 -36.51 -2.05
CA VAL A 68 4.91 -35.48 -1.20
C VAL A 68 3.93 -34.40 -0.75
N MET A 69 2.65 -34.52 -1.11
CA MET A 69 1.64 -33.54 -0.70
C MET A 69 1.23 -33.71 0.77
N SER A 70 1.25 -32.61 1.51
CA SER A 70 0.60 -32.52 2.82
C SER A 70 -0.92 -32.54 2.68
N GLU A 71 -1.64 -32.90 3.74
CA GLU A 71 -3.12 -32.94 3.71
C GLU A 71 -3.78 -31.62 3.29
N PRO A 72 -3.33 -30.41 3.74
CA PRO A 72 -3.88 -29.16 3.23
C PRO A 72 -3.70 -28.96 1.72
N LEU A 73 -2.56 -29.39 1.15
CA LEU A 73 -2.32 -29.31 -0.29
C LEU A 73 -3.16 -30.32 -1.07
N LYS A 74 -3.34 -31.53 -0.54
CA LYS A 74 -4.24 -32.54 -1.13
C LYS A 74 -5.67 -32.03 -1.20
N GLN A 75 -6.16 -31.40 -0.13
CA GLN A 75 -7.48 -30.79 -0.12
C GLN A 75 -7.63 -29.72 -1.20
N GLN A 76 -6.63 -28.86 -1.38
CA GLN A 76 -6.63 -27.85 -2.44
C GLN A 76 -6.63 -28.47 -3.83
N ALA A 77 -5.80 -29.48 -4.06
CA ALA A 77 -5.76 -30.22 -5.32
C ALA A 77 -7.10 -30.89 -5.62
N GLN A 78 -7.74 -31.49 -4.61
CA GLN A 78 -9.08 -32.12 -4.75
C GLN A 78 -10.16 -31.11 -5.14
N GLN A 79 -10.15 -29.89 -4.57
CA GLN A 79 -11.08 -28.83 -4.96
C GLN A 79 -10.89 -28.42 -6.43
N LEU A 80 -9.63 -28.29 -6.90
CA LEU A 80 -9.32 -28.02 -8.30
C LEU A 80 -9.77 -29.16 -9.22
N ALA A 81 -9.55 -30.42 -8.81
CA ALA A 81 -9.98 -31.58 -9.57
C ALA A 81 -11.51 -31.67 -9.67
N ALA A 82 -12.22 -31.44 -8.56
CA ALA A 82 -13.69 -31.41 -8.54
C ALA A 82 -14.27 -30.32 -9.45
N ALA A 83 -13.55 -29.19 -9.61
CA ALA A 83 -13.92 -28.09 -10.51
C ALA A 83 -13.41 -28.31 -11.98
N GLY A 84 -12.76 -29.44 -12.26
CA GLY A 84 -12.31 -29.81 -13.60
C GLY A 84 -11.11 -29.04 -14.11
N TRP A 85 -10.28 -28.48 -13.21
CA TRP A 85 -9.04 -27.81 -13.59
C TRP A 85 -7.84 -28.74 -13.70
N ILE A 86 -7.81 -29.81 -12.90
CA ILE A 86 -6.75 -30.80 -12.93
C ILE A 86 -7.37 -32.20 -12.86
N THR A 87 -6.56 -33.23 -13.09
CA THR A 87 -6.90 -34.62 -12.85
C THR A 87 -5.76 -35.28 -12.06
N PHE A 88 -6.02 -36.46 -11.53
CA PHE A 88 -4.97 -37.29 -10.92
C PHE A 88 -4.75 -38.53 -11.80
N ASP A 89 -3.51 -38.93 -11.93
CA ASP A 89 -3.17 -40.19 -12.54
C ASP A 89 -3.38 -41.37 -11.53
N PRO A 90 -3.19 -42.65 -11.95
CA PRO A 90 -3.33 -43.78 -11.05
C PRO A 90 -2.37 -43.81 -9.86
N THR A 91 -1.25 -43.05 -9.92
CA THR A 91 -0.28 -42.94 -8.82
C THR A 91 -0.62 -41.81 -7.86
N GLY A 92 -1.63 -41.00 -8.20
CA GLY A 92 -2.05 -39.83 -7.42
C GLY A 92 -1.31 -38.53 -7.76
N ASP A 93 -0.53 -38.54 -8.84
CA ASP A 93 0.16 -37.34 -9.31
C ASP A 93 -0.77 -36.41 -10.08
N ILE A 94 -0.56 -35.09 -9.98
CA ILE A 94 -1.38 -34.08 -10.64
C ILE A 94 -1.07 -34.02 -12.14
N MET A 95 -2.13 -34.10 -12.93
CA MET A 95 -2.11 -33.93 -14.37
C MET A 95 -2.86 -32.64 -14.75
N LEU A 96 -2.17 -31.72 -15.44
CA LEU A 96 -2.83 -30.58 -16.07
C LEU A 96 -3.60 -31.04 -17.30
N ASN A 97 -4.86 -30.67 -17.40
CA ASN A 97 -5.71 -30.91 -18.57
C ASN A 97 -5.65 -29.74 -19.56
N ASP A 98 -6.37 -29.82 -20.69
CA ASP A 98 -6.33 -28.77 -21.72
C ASP A 98 -6.81 -27.41 -21.20
N LYS A 99 -7.78 -27.39 -20.29
CA LYS A 99 -8.29 -26.15 -19.66
C LYS A 99 -7.20 -25.46 -18.87
N SER A 100 -6.51 -26.16 -17.99
CA SER A 100 -5.44 -25.59 -17.16
C SER A 100 -4.18 -25.26 -17.97
N ARG A 101 -3.84 -26.06 -18.99
CA ARG A 101 -2.71 -25.78 -19.88
C ARG A 101 -2.91 -24.53 -20.75
N ALA A 102 -4.15 -24.22 -21.12
CA ALA A 102 -4.49 -23.02 -21.85
C ALA A 102 -4.56 -21.76 -20.98
N ASP A 103 -4.62 -21.91 -19.67
CA ASP A 103 -4.77 -20.81 -18.72
C ASP A 103 -3.42 -20.33 -18.20
N LYS A 104 -3.07 -19.08 -18.46
CA LYS A 104 -1.80 -18.47 -18.05
C LYS A 104 -1.55 -18.44 -16.53
N ARG A 105 -2.57 -18.68 -15.73
CA ARG A 105 -2.46 -18.75 -14.27
C ARG A 105 -1.78 -20.04 -13.81
N PHE A 106 -1.82 -21.11 -14.59
CA PHE A 106 -1.22 -22.41 -14.26
C PHE A 106 0.19 -22.49 -14.88
N LEU A 107 1.19 -22.48 -13.99
CA LEU A 107 2.61 -22.48 -14.38
C LEU A 107 3.28 -23.76 -13.87
N LEU A 108 3.56 -24.69 -14.76
CA LEU A 108 4.37 -25.84 -14.42
C LEU A 108 5.85 -25.43 -14.35
N ARG A 109 6.46 -25.63 -13.17
CA ARG A 109 7.85 -25.31 -12.90
C ARG A 109 8.76 -26.52 -13.11
N GLU A 110 10.01 -26.27 -13.46
CA GLU A 110 11.03 -27.32 -13.66
C GLU A 110 11.29 -28.15 -12.40
N ASN A 111 11.05 -27.57 -11.20
CA ASN A 111 11.20 -28.24 -9.91
C ASN A 111 10.02 -29.15 -9.54
N GLY A 112 9.09 -29.40 -10.46
CA GLY A 112 7.92 -30.27 -10.22
C GLY A 112 6.82 -29.61 -9.37
N LEU A 113 6.73 -28.28 -9.36
CA LEU A 113 5.63 -27.53 -8.78
C LEU A 113 4.70 -27.01 -9.86
N ILE A 114 3.43 -26.91 -9.53
CA ILE A 114 2.42 -26.19 -10.30
C ILE A 114 2.05 -24.94 -9.49
N ASP A 115 2.49 -23.78 -9.98
CA ASP A 115 2.06 -22.51 -9.41
C ASP A 115 0.76 -22.07 -10.09
N ILE A 116 -0.21 -21.64 -9.28
CA ILE A 116 -1.48 -21.09 -9.76
C ILE A 116 -1.59 -19.66 -9.25
N VAL A 117 -1.41 -18.67 -10.16
CA VAL A 117 -1.27 -17.25 -9.80
C VAL A 117 -1.66 -16.33 -10.97
N PRO A 118 -2.41 -15.21 -10.71
CA PRO A 118 -3.04 -14.86 -9.45
C PRO A 118 -4.36 -15.61 -9.23
N LEU A 119 -4.70 -15.89 -7.97
CA LEU A 119 -5.99 -16.45 -7.57
C LEU A 119 -7.02 -15.37 -7.18
N ALA A 120 -6.54 -14.17 -6.85
CA ALA A 120 -7.35 -13.05 -6.39
C ALA A 120 -6.67 -11.72 -6.74
N LYS A 121 -7.43 -10.64 -6.64
CA LYS A 121 -6.92 -9.26 -6.68
C LYS A 121 -7.21 -8.55 -5.36
N LYS A 122 -6.39 -7.58 -5.00
CA LYS A 122 -6.68 -6.69 -3.87
C LYS A 122 -7.82 -5.75 -4.21
N GLN A 123 -8.67 -5.51 -3.22
CA GLN A 123 -9.67 -4.46 -3.25
C GLN A 123 -9.61 -3.69 -1.94
N MET A 124 -9.44 -2.37 -2.02
CA MET A 124 -9.55 -1.52 -0.85
C MET A 124 -11.02 -1.46 -0.41
N ASN A 125 -11.24 -1.59 0.90
CA ASN A 125 -12.56 -1.41 1.50
C ASN A 125 -12.75 0.08 1.86
N ASP A 126 -11.89 0.59 2.75
CA ASP A 126 -12.04 1.95 3.27
C ASP A 126 -10.69 2.53 3.73
N VAL A 127 -10.55 3.87 3.64
CA VAL A 127 -9.49 4.65 4.30
C VAL A 127 -10.06 5.13 5.62
N THR A 128 -9.53 4.60 6.72
CA THR A 128 -10.05 4.82 8.07
C THR A 128 -9.51 6.09 8.73
N ALA A 129 -8.28 6.49 8.37
CA ALA A 129 -7.66 7.71 8.87
C ALA A 129 -6.59 8.23 7.91
N VAL A 130 -6.41 9.57 7.90
CA VAL A 130 -5.24 10.24 7.30
C VAL A 130 -4.66 11.15 8.38
N ARG A 131 -3.39 10.94 8.76
CA ARG A 131 -2.74 11.63 9.88
C ARG A 131 -1.35 12.13 9.47
N PRO A 132 -0.93 13.32 9.96
CA PRO A 132 0.43 13.78 9.74
C PRO A 132 1.44 12.95 10.53
N ASN A 133 2.62 12.74 9.92
CA ASN A 133 3.82 12.23 10.57
C ASN A 133 4.75 13.40 10.92
N ASP A 134 5.69 13.18 11.82
CA ASP A 134 6.65 14.20 12.27
C ASP A 134 7.63 14.63 11.16
N ASP A 135 7.82 13.80 10.15
CA ASP A 135 8.72 14.06 9.00
C ASP A 135 8.06 14.84 7.85
N GLY A 136 6.81 15.28 8.03
CA GLY A 136 6.06 16.03 7.01
C GLY A 136 5.36 15.15 5.97
N THR A 137 5.43 13.82 6.08
CA THR A 137 4.59 12.89 5.33
C THR A 137 3.24 12.69 6.00
N LEU A 138 2.33 11.95 5.36
CA LEU A 138 1.08 11.54 5.96
C LEU A 138 0.99 10.03 6.01
N ALA A 139 0.43 9.49 7.08
CA ALA A 139 0.01 8.10 7.19
C ALA A 139 -1.48 7.98 6.84
N ALA A 140 -1.80 7.22 5.80
CA ALA A 140 -3.17 6.85 5.45
C ALA A 140 -3.42 5.41 5.87
N GLU A 141 -4.22 5.22 6.92
CA GLU A 141 -4.62 3.89 7.41
C GLU A 141 -5.82 3.41 6.60
N PHE A 142 -5.79 2.16 6.15
CA PHE A 142 -6.86 1.61 5.35
C PHE A 142 -7.04 0.12 5.55
N THR A 143 -8.21 -0.39 5.14
CA THR A 143 -8.52 -1.82 5.10
C THR A 143 -8.69 -2.29 3.67
N TRP A 144 -8.33 -3.54 3.43
CA TRP A 144 -8.46 -4.17 2.13
C TRP A 144 -8.74 -5.67 2.26
N LYS A 145 -9.21 -6.29 1.18
CA LYS A 145 -9.47 -7.73 1.11
C LYS A 145 -9.06 -8.29 -0.24
N TRP A 146 -8.93 -9.60 -0.30
CA TRP A 146 -8.80 -10.35 -1.52
C TRP A 146 -10.16 -10.56 -2.17
N ILE A 147 -10.28 -10.30 -3.46
CA ILE A 147 -11.44 -10.67 -4.28
C ILE A 147 -10.98 -11.82 -5.18
N PRO A 148 -11.40 -13.06 -4.89
CA PRO A 148 -11.02 -14.22 -5.68
C PRO A 148 -11.53 -14.09 -7.12
N ASN A 149 -10.71 -14.55 -8.07
CA ASN A 149 -11.13 -14.75 -9.45
C ASN A 149 -11.82 -16.11 -9.61
N GLU A 150 -12.12 -16.52 -10.84
CA GLU A 150 -12.78 -17.78 -11.15
C GLU A 150 -12.06 -18.99 -10.49
N VAL A 151 -10.74 -19.07 -10.60
CA VAL A 151 -9.98 -20.19 -10.00
C VAL A 151 -9.90 -20.05 -8.49
N GLY A 152 -9.68 -18.83 -7.97
CA GLY A 152 -9.61 -18.58 -6.53
C GLY A 152 -10.92 -18.87 -5.81
N SER A 153 -12.07 -18.68 -6.47
CA SER A 153 -13.41 -18.94 -5.89
C SER A 153 -13.73 -20.43 -5.71
N ILE A 154 -12.93 -21.33 -6.31
CA ILE A 154 -13.06 -22.78 -6.14
C ILE A 154 -12.69 -23.21 -4.71
N PHE A 155 -11.76 -22.50 -4.09
CA PHE A 155 -11.31 -22.78 -2.73
C PHE A 155 -12.37 -22.33 -1.72
N THR A 156 -13.28 -23.26 -1.37
CA THR A 156 -14.40 -23.02 -0.44
C THR A 156 -14.07 -23.41 1.00
N SER A 157 -12.87 -23.95 1.24
CA SER A 157 -12.37 -24.34 2.56
C SER A 157 -10.84 -24.34 2.58
N GLY A 158 -10.27 -24.38 3.78
CA GLY A 158 -8.84 -24.43 4.02
C GLY A 158 -8.16 -23.06 3.90
N ILE A 159 -6.82 -23.07 3.94
CA ILE A 159 -5.99 -21.88 4.13
C ILE A 159 -6.18 -20.78 3.06
N VAL A 160 -6.48 -21.17 1.81
CA VAL A 160 -6.73 -20.22 0.72
C VAL A 160 -8.05 -19.50 0.94
N HIS A 161 -9.10 -20.26 1.27
CA HIS A 161 -10.41 -19.71 1.58
C HIS A 161 -10.36 -18.74 2.78
N GLU A 162 -9.73 -19.18 3.87
CA GLU A 162 -9.55 -18.35 5.08
C GLU A 162 -8.83 -17.04 4.75
N ARG A 163 -7.74 -17.10 3.97
CA ARG A 163 -7.00 -15.92 3.52
C ARG A 163 -7.89 -14.93 2.76
N PHE A 164 -8.76 -15.42 1.88
CA PHE A 164 -9.65 -14.55 1.09
C PHE A 164 -10.83 -14.01 1.91
N ALA A 165 -11.21 -14.69 2.98
CA ALA A 165 -12.23 -14.20 3.91
C ALA A 165 -11.75 -13.10 4.85
N MET A 166 -10.43 -12.93 5.01
CA MET A 166 -9.85 -11.94 5.93
C MET A 166 -9.99 -10.52 5.40
N THR A 167 -10.26 -9.59 6.32
CA THR A 167 -10.02 -8.16 6.11
C THR A 167 -8.64 -7.82 6.66
N ASN A 168 -7.80 -7.27 5.80
CA ASN A 168 -6.44 -6.91 6.13
C ASN A 168 -6.37 -5.41 6.44
N GLN A 169 -5.39 -5.01 7.26
CA GLN A 169 -5.07 -3.62 7.56
C GLN A 169 -3.72 -3.26 6.96
N ALA A 170 -3.58 -2.03 6.51
CA ALA A 170 -2.33 -1.51 6.01
C ALA A 170 -2.25 0.00 6.24
N THR A 171 -1.03 0.54 6.08
CA THR A 171 -0.77 1.97 6.14
C THR A 171 0.02 2.37 4.90
N ALA A 172 -0.49 3.35 4.15
CA ALA A 172 0.25 4.01 3.09
C ALA A 172 0.94 5.26 3.63
N THR A 173 2.19 5.47 3.28
CA THR A 173 2.88 6.73 3.51
C THR A 173 2.72 7.60 2.27
N LEU A 174 2.12 8.78 2.45
CA LEU A 174 1.91 9.78 1.40
C LEU A 174 2.91 10.91 1.55
N MET A 175 3.50 11.33 0.45
CA MET A 175 4.47 12.44 0.40
C MET A 175 4.00 13.50 -0.59
N TRP A 176 4.16 14.77 -0.21
CA TRP A 176 3.98 15.90 -1.11
C TRP A 176 5.27 16.17 -1.86
N ASP A 177 5.26 16.11 -3.19
CA ASP A 177 6.44 16.34 -4.05
C ASP A 177 6.62 17.81 -4.46
N GLY A 178 5.79 18.72 -3.93
CA GLY A 178 5.74 20.12 -4.31
C GLY A 178 4.59 20.47 -5.27
N THR A 179 3.98 19.47 -5.90
CA THR A 179 2.91 19.62 -6.89
C THR A 179 1.71 18.75 -6.57
N SER A 180 1.95 17.51 -6.12
CA SER A 180 0.90 16.51 -5.86
C SER A 180 1.28 15.60 -4.69
N TRP A 181 0.25 14.94 -4.12
CA TRP A 181 0.46 13.85 -3.19
C TRP A 181 0.75 12.56 -3.94
N THR A 182 1.76 11.81 -3.51
CA THR A 182 2.18 10.52 -4.08
C THR A 182 2.29 9.47 -2.98
N VAL A 183 2.13 8.20 -3.33
CA VAL A 183 2.35 7.08 -2.40
C VAL A 183 3.82 6.70 -2.44
N LEU A 184 4.49 6.85 -1.31
CA LEU A 184 5.90 6.47 -1.15
C LEU A 184 6.04 4.96 -0.91
N LYS A 185 5.21 4.40 -0.02
CA LYS A 185 5.19 2.98 0.31
C LYS A 185 3.85 2.55 0.91
N VAL A 186 3.63 1.25 0.94
CA VAL A 186 2.51 0.60 1.64
C VAL A 186 3.08 -0.48 2.55
N ASP A 187 2.78 -0.38 3.84
CA ASP A 187 3.19 -1.33 4.87
C ASP A 187 1.96 -2.14 5.33
N ALA A 188 2.00 -3.47 5.22
CA ALA A 188 0.98 -4.35 5.81
C ALA A 188 1.12 -4.37 7.34
N ARG A 189 -0.01 -4.46 8.04
CA ARG A 189 -0.07 -4.65 9.50
C ARG A 189 -0.48 -6.06 9.85
#